data_4585864459035b7c8e2b4816ecb05e7f
#
_entry.id   4585864459035b7c8e2b4816ecb05e7f
#
_cell.length_a   1.000
_cell.length_b   1.000
_cell.length_c   1.000
_cell.angle_alpha   90.00
_cell.angle_beta   90.00
_cell.angle_gamma   90.00
#
_symmetry.space_group_name_H-M   'P 1'
#
loop_
_entity.id
_entity.type
_entity.pdbx_description
1 polymer ?
#
loop_
_entity_poly.entity_id
_entity_poly.type
_entity_poly.pdbx_seq_one_letter_code
_entity_poly.pdbx_strand_id
1 'polypeptide(L)'
;MAQFRRPVALIWLVLAGQAHAHDWYTGTTDPVLHFDCCGDKDCHPIDSRDVRETKDGYFVRLPPPAYVNETQGAEWSIPRERVQAAPDDRYHICERLVTLHRTIVPYMKFETYQRVAWTCFFAPRGTSSTEQSH
;
A
#
# COMPACT_ATOMS: atom_id res chain seq x y z
N MET A 1 -62.99 -30.45 1.27
CA MET A 1 -61.54 -30.70 1.58
C MET A 1 -60.73 -29.74 0.78
N ALA A 2 -60.25 -28.64 1.38
CA ALA A 2 -59.48 -27.63 0.75
C ALA A 2 -58.00 -27.85 1.06
N GLN A 3 -57.17 -28.21 0.04
CA GLN A 3 -55.74 -28.36 0.22
C GLN A 3 -55.06 -26.98 0.07
N PHE A 4 -54.56 -26.49 1.21
CA PHE A 4 -53.68 -25.31 1.24
C PHE A 4 -52.31 -25.69 0.71
N ARG A 5 -51.98 -25.28 -0.51
CA ARG A 5 -50.62 -25.31 -1.04
C ARG A 5 -49.83 -24.15 -0.46
N ARG A 6 -48.88 -24.45 0.44
CA ARG A 6 -47.92 -23.47 0.96
C ARG A 6 -46.88 -23.17 -0.14
N PRO A 7 -46.60 -21.91 -0.49
CA PRO A 7 -45.50 -21.60 -1.37
C PRO A 7 -44.20 -21.73 -0.57
N VAL A 8 -43.30 -22.57 -1.04
CA VAL A 8 -41.90 -22.64 -0.54
C VAL A 8 -41.17 -21.43 -1.13
N ALA A 9 -40.95 -20.41 -0.28
CA ALA A 9 -40.10 -19.28 -0.62
C ALA A 9 -38.64 -19.76 -0.62
N LEU A 10 -38.07 -19.92 -1.81
CA LEU A 10 -36.63 -20.09 -1.99
C LEU A 10 -35.92 -18.79 -1.63
N ILE A 11 -35.36 -18.75 -0.42
CA ILE A 11 -34.46 -17.70 -0.02
C ILE A 11 -33.11 -17.96 -0.71
N TRP A 12 -32.82 -17.22 -1.77
CA TRP A 12 -31.49 -17.14 -2.34
C TRP A 12 -30.61 -16.33 -1.36
N LEU A 13 -29.83 -17.05 -0.57
CA LEU A 13 -28.71 -16.45 0.14
C LEU A 13 -27.66 -16.02 -0.91
N VAL A 14 -27.68 -14.76 -1.27
CA VAL A 14 -26.57 -14.12 -1.98
C VAL A 14 -25.42 -14.04 -0.98
N LEU A 15 -24.54 -15.00 -1.02
CA LEU A 15 -23.19 -14.91 -0.44
C LEU A 15 -22.48 -13.82 -1.25
N ALA A 16 -22.62 -12.57 -0.81
CA ALA A 16 -21.74 -11.49 -1.23
C ALA A 16 -20.35 -11.87 -0.74
N GLY A 17 -19.58 -12.52 -1.59
CA GLY A 17 -18.15 -12.72 -1.38
C GLY A 17 -17.54 -11.36 -1.09
N GLN A 18 -16.96 -11.20 0.10
CA GLN A 18 -16.16 -10.04 0.42
C GLN A 18 -14.96 -10.07 -0.53
N ALA A 19 -15.03 -9.28 -1.60
CA ALA A 19 -13.87 -9.00 -2.42
C ALA A 19 -12.83 -8.35 -1.50
N HIS A 20 -11.86 -9.13 -1.07
CA HIS A 20 -10.73 -8.62 -0.31
C HIS A 20 -10.03 -7.61 -1.22
N ALA A 21 -9.99 -6.35 -0.80
CA ALA A 21 -9.37 -5.24 -1.52
C ALA A 21 -7.86 -5.44 -1.76
N HIS A 22 -7.30 -6.55 -1.31
CA HIS A 22 -5.91 -6.93 -1.46
C HIS A 22 -5.57 -7.65 -2.77
N ASP A 23 -6.57 -8.14 -3.51
CA ASP A 23 -6.32 -9.05 -4.65
C ASP A 23 -5.61 -8.41 -5.84
N TRP A 24 -5.80 -7.13 -6.08
CA TRP A 24 -5.21 -6.50 -7.27
C TRP A 24 -3.70 -6.21 -7.14
N TYR A 25 -3.15 -6.16 -5.93
CA TYR A 25 -1.70 -6.03 -5.74
C TYR A 25 -0.96 -7.33 -6.06
N THR A 26 -1.66 -8.47 -5.99
CA THR A 26 -1.07 -9.79 -6.22
C THR A 26 -0.57 -9.90 -7.66
N GLY A 27 0.71 -10.27 -7.83
CA GLY A 27 1.35 -10.37 -9.13
C GLY A 27 1.85 -9.03 -9.69
N THR A 28 1.68 -7.91 -8.97
CA THR A 28 2.33 -6.65 -9.34
C THR A 28 3.80 -6.67 -8.92
N THR A 29 4.66 -6.12 -9.76
CA THR A 29 6.10 -6.02 -9.52
C THR A 29 6.55 -4.57 -9.63
N ASP A 30 7.60 -4.22 -8.89
CA ASP A 30 8.25 -2.90 -9.06
C ASP A 30 8.77 -2.77 -10.49
N PRO A 31 8.46 -1.68 -11.20
CA PRO A 31 8.80 -1.53 -12.63
C PRO A 31 10.31 -1.40 -12.91
N VAL A 32 11.11 -1.06 -11.91
CA VAL A 32 12.55 -0.84 -12.03
C VAL A 32 13.34 -1.97 -11.40
N LEU A 33 12.97 -2.38 -10.19
CA LEU A 33 13.72 -3.35 -9.40
C LEU A 33 13.19 -4.79 -9.55
N HIS A 34 12.02 -4.97 -10.19
CA HIS A 34 11.42 -6.25 -10.57
C HIS A 34 11.16 -7.24 -9.42
N PHE A 35 11.03 -6.76 -8.20
CA PHE A 35 10.59 -7.58 -7.07
C PHE A 35 9.06 -7.50 -6.89
N ASP A 36 8.48 -8.52 -6.27
CA ASP A 36 7.04 -8.56 -6.00
C ASP A 36 6.61 -7.48 -5.03
N CYS A 37 5.54 -6.75 -5.37
CA CYS A 37 4.96 -5.73 -4.49
C CYS A 37 4.24 -6.34 -3.29
N CYS A 38 3.54 -7.46 -3.50
CA CYS A 38 2.90 -8.26 -2.45
C CYS A 38 3.77 -9.47 -2.06
N GLY A 39 3.35 -10.23 -1.09
CA GLY A 39 4.03 -11.39 -0.53
C GLY A 39 4.07 -11.23 0.98
N ASP A 40 5.22 -10.99 1.54
CA ASP A 40 5.46 -10.65 2.96
C ASP A 40 5.30 -9.14 3.27
N LYS A 41 4.66 -8.40 2.37
CA LYS A 41 4.49 -6.95 2.43
C LYS A 41 3.04 -6.58 2.67
N ASP A 42 2.84 -5.49 3.37
CA ASP A 42 1.52 -4.92 3.62
C ASP A 42 1.24 -3.80 2.60
N CYS A 43 0.25 -4.02 1.72
CA CYS A 43 -0.18 -3.06 0.72
C CYS A 43 -1.52 -2.46 1.15
N HIS A 44 -1.61 -1.15 1.23
CA HIS A 44 -2.82 -0.45 1.66
C HIS A 44 -2.99 0.92 1.00
N PRO A 45 -4.22 1.43 0.94
CA PRO A 45 -4.45 2.80 0.50
C PRO A 45 -3.92 3.80 1.54
N ILE A 46 -3.45 4.96 1.05
CA ILE A 46 -3.00 6.07 1.88
C ILE A 46 -3.78 7.34 1.56
N ASP A 47 -3.85 8.25 2.53
CA ASP A 47 -4.55 9.51 2.36
C ASP A 47 -3.75 10.45 1.40
N SER A 48 -4.45 11.13 0.53
CA SER A 48 -3.84 12.10 -0.39
C SER A 48 -3.12 13.25 0.33
N ARG A 49 -3.49 13.56 1.57
CA ARG A 49 -2.79 14.54 2.41
C ARG A 49 -1.36 14.14 2.74
N ASP A 50 -1.10 12.84 2.76
CA ASP A 50 0.21 12.28 3.08
C ASP A 50 1.11 12.15 1.85
N VAL A 51 0.59 12.54 0.67
CA VAL A 51 1.27 12.44 -0.61
C VAL A 51 1.39 13.81 -1.25
N ARG A 52 2.59 14.16 -1.68
CA ARG A 52 2.85 15.36 -2.46
C ARG A 52 3.57 15.01 -3.74
N GLU A 53 3.00 15.37 -4.87
CA GLU A 53 3.68 15.25 -6.16
C GLU A 53 4.84 16.26 -6.25
N THR A 54 5.94 15.83 -6.84
CA THR A 54 7.15 16.63 -7.08
C THR A 54 7.56 16.48 -8.56
N LYS A 55 8.49 17.30 -9.01
CA LYS A 55 9.02 17.18 -10.39
C LYS A 55 9.66 15.81 -10.66
N ASP A 56 10.24 15.18 -9.63
CA ASP A 56 11.00 13.92 -9.75
C ASP A 56 10.18 12.69 -9.35
N GLY A 57 8.93 12.86 -8.91
CA GLY A 57 8.07 11.77 -8.46
C GLY A 57 7.12 12.18 -7.35
N TYR A 58 7.14 11.47 -6.23
CA TYR A 58 6.27 11.74 -5.09
C TYR A 58 7.06 11.77 -3.79
N PHE A 59 6.62 12.63 -2.89
CA PHE A 59 7.05 12.63 -1.49
C PHE A 59 5.89 12.14 -0.63
N VAL A 60 6.14 11.11 0.16
CA VAL A 60 5.15 10.47 1.03
C VAL A 60 5.60 10.59 2.48
N ARG A 61 4.67 10.98 3.36
CA ARG A 61 4.88 11.05 4.81
C ARG A 61 3.78 10.30 5.52
N LEU A 62 4.11 9.21 6.18
CA LEU A 62 3.16 8.41 6.93
C LEU A 62 3.46 8.43 8.43
N PRO A 63 2.41 8.37 9.28
CA PRO A 63 2.59 8.17 10.71
C PRO A 63 3.26 6.80 10.97
N PRO A 64 3.93 6.62 12.11
CA PRO A 64 4.50 5.33 12.46
C PRO A 64 3.39 4.29 12.62
N PRO A 65 3.55 3.08 12.05
CA PRO A 65 2.61 2.00 12.29
C PRO A 65 2.58 1.60 13.76
N ALA A 66 1.42 1.22 14.27
CA ALA A 66 1.20 0.89 15.67
C ALA A 66 2.06 -0.28 16.20
N TYR A 67 2.63 -1.08 15.29
CA TYR A 67 3.44 -2.26 15.63
C TYR A 67 4.95 -2.01 15.65
N VAL A 68 5.40 -0.80 15.36
CA VAL A 68 6.82 -0.40 15.47
C VAL A 68 7.00 0.55 16.64
N ASN A 69 8.04 0.32 17.43
CA ASN A 69 8.43 1.20 18.55
C ASN A 69 9.10 2.50 18.07
N GLU A 70 8.79 2.95 16.88
CA GLU A 70 9.27 4.21 16.35
C GLU A 70 8.26 5.32 16.65
N THR A 71 8.74 6.40 17.22
CA THR A 71 7.94 7.61 17.49
C THR A 71 7.88 8.54 16.28
N GLN A 72 8.72 8.30 15.29
CA GLN A 72 8.80 9.11 14.07
C GLN A 72 8.12 8.36 12.92
N GLY A 73 7.29 9.09 12.18
CA GLY A 73 6.71 8.60 10.94
C GLY A 73 7.77 8.39 9.86
N ALA A 74 7.39 7.65 8.85
CA ALA A 74 8.24 7.40 7.69
C ALA A 74 8.08 8.50 6.64
N GLU A 75 9.18 8.93 6.07
CA GLU A 75 9.23 9.87 4.95
C GLU A 75 10.03 9.26 3.81
N TRP A 76 9.44 9.27 2.60
CA TRP A 76 10.08 8.70 1.43
C TRP A 76 9.95 9.61 0.21
N SER A 77 11.02 9.70 -0.56
CA SER A 77 10.98 10.20 -1.93
C SER A 77 10.87 9.01 -2.88
N ILE A 78 9.82 8.99 -3.65
CA ILE A 78 9.50 7.90 -4.59
C ILE A 78 9.78 8.40 -5.99
N PRO A 79 10.78 7.84 -6.68
CA PRO A 79 11.13 8.25 -8.04
C PRO A 79 9.98 7.95 -9.01
N ARG A 80 9.76 8.82 -10.00
CA ARG A 80 8.65 8.72 -10.95
C ARG A 80 8.66 7.40 -11.73
N GLU A 81 9.82 6.90 -12.07
CA GLU A 81 9.99 5.65 -12.80
C GLU A 81 9.56 4.40 -12.02
N ARG A 82 9.40 4.52 -10.69
CA ARG A 82 8.91 3.45 -9.82
C ARG A 82 7.42 3.57 -9.48
N VAL A 83 6.75 4.58 -10.01
CA VAL A 83 5.32 4.80 -9.78
C VAL A 83 4.50 3.96 -10.75
N GLN A 84 3.53 3.25 -10.23
CA GLN A 84 2.58 2.47 -11.00
C GLN A 84 1.19 3.11 -10.96
N ALA A 85 0.36 2.78 -11.94
CA ALA A 85 -1.02 3.26 -11.96
C ALA A 85 -1.88 2.42 -10.99
N ALA A 86 -2.57 3.08 -10.08
CA ALA A 86 -3.61 2.43 -9.27
C ALA A 86 -4.84 2.13 -10.15
N PRO A 87 -5.59 1.04 -9.87
CA PRO A 87 -6.82 0.75 -10.60
C PRO A 87 -7.99 1.67 -10.18
N ASP A 88 -7.87 2.29 -9.03
CA ASP A 88 -8.82 3.24 -8.46
C ASP A 88 -8.22 4.67 -8.42
N ASP A 89 -8.93 5.61 -7.81
CA ASP A 89 -8.56 7.02 -7.69
C ASP A 89 -7.84 7.35 -6.37
N ARG A 90 -7.21 6.35 -5.74
CA ARG A 90 -6.45 6.52 -4.50
C ARG A 90 -4.96 6.23 -4.69
N TYR A 91 -4.17 6.79 -3.79
CA TYR A 91 -2.77 6.39 -3.63
C TYR A 91 -2.68 5.12 -2.80
N HIS A 92 -1.74 4.24 -3.16
CA HIS A 92 -1.45 3.02 -2.39
C HIS A 92 0.05 2.85 -2.23
N ILE A 93 0.42 2.25 -1.11
CA ILE A 93 1.81 1.91 -0.82
C ILE A 93 1.90 0.48 -0.31
N CYS A 94 2.98 -0.20 -0.67
CA CYS A 94 3.35 -1.47 -0.07
C CYS A 94 4.56 -1.26 0.82
N GLU A 95 4.48 -1.73 2.04
CA GLU A 95 5.49 -1.56 3.07
C GLU A 95 5.97 -2.91 3.60
N ARG A 96 7.18 -2.95 4.08
CA ARG A 96 7.71 -4.09 4.83
C ARG A 96 8.50 -3.62 6.03
N LEU A 97 8.50 -4.44 7.05
CA LEU A 97 9.36 -4.25 8.20
C LEU A 97 10.77 -4.77 7.88
N VAL A 98 11.77 -3.93 8.06
CA VAL A 98 13.17 -4.32 7.93
C VAL A 98 13.87 -4.22 9.27
N THR A 99 14.63 -5.25 9.61
CA THR A 99 15.46 -5.26 10.81
C THR A 99 16.85 -4.78 10.44
N LEU A 100 17.31 -3.76 11.13
CA LEU A 100 18.61 -3.16 10.94
C LEU A 100 19.47 -3.37 12.19
N HIS A 101 20.77 -3.51 11.97
CA HIS A 101 21.76 -3.64 13.03
C HIS A 101 22.70 -2.44 13.00
N ARG A 102 22.90 -1.81 14.14
CA ARG A 102 23.83 -0.70 14.30
C ARG A 102 24.87 -1.03 15.36
N THR A 103 26.12 -0.84 15.02
CA THR A 103 27.22 -0.89 15.99
C THR A 103 27.47 0.50 16.56
N ILE A 104 27.41 0.65 17.86
CA ILE A 104 27.71 1.90 18.54
C ILE A 104 29.16 1.85 19.02
N VAL A 105 29.99 2.68 18.42
CA VAL A 105 31.40 2.88 18.86
C VAL A 105 31.40 4.04 19.89
N PRO A 106 32.20 3.98 20.96
CA PRO A 106 33.31 3.08 21.20
C PRO A 106 32.97 1.80 22.00
N TYR A 107 31.73 1.63 22.43
CA TYR A 107 31.35 0.57 23.38
C TYR A 107 31.13 -0.81 22.75
N MET A 108 31.31 -0.94 21.43
CA MET A 108 31.04 -2.19 20.69
C MET A 108 29.65 -2.79 20.99
N LYS A 109 28.70 -1.93 21.32
CA LYS A 109 27.32 -2.34 21.57
C LYS A 109 26.59 -2.54 20.24
N PHE A 110 25.93 -3.66 20.08
CA PHE A 110 25.07 -3.93 18.94
C PHE A 110 23.62 -3.59 19.32
N GLU A 111 23.02 -2.73 18.55
CA GLU A 111 21.59 -2.44 18.66
C GLU A 111 20.86 -2.95 17.43
N THR A 112 19.74 -3.62 17.69
CA THR A 112 18.83 -4.06 16.65
C THR A 112 17.60 -3.16 16.73
N TYR A 113 17.22 -2.58 15.60
CA TYR A 113 16.00 -1.79 15.49
C TYR A 113 15.23 -2.14 14.23
N GLN A 114 13.93 -1.91 14.28
CA GLN A 114 13.06 -2.17 13.15
C GLN A 114 12.66 -0.85 12.49
N ARG A 115 12.62 -0.87 11.19
CA ARG A 115 12.23 0.27 10.38
C ARG A 115 11.27 -0.18 9.28
N VAL A 116 10.29 0.67 8.97
CA VAL A 116 9.42 0.44 7.83
C VAL A 116 10.11 0.97 6.57
N ALA A 117 10.10 0.15 5.52
CA ALA A 117 10.59 0.53 4.21
C ALA A 117 9.48 0.33 3.17
N TRP A 118 9.30 1.30 2.28
CA TRP A 118 8.39 1.14 1.16
C TRP A 118 8.99 0.21 0.09
N THR A 119 8.13 -0.48 -0.63
CA THR A 119 8.52 -1.38 -1.71
C THR A 119 7.90 -0.98 -3.03
N CYS A 120 6.59 -0.77 -3.08
CA CYS A 120 5.88 -0.34 -4.28
C CYS A 120 4.96 0.83 -3.96
N PHE A 121 4.72 1.67 -4.96
CA PHE A 121 3.84 2.81 -4.85
C PHE A 121 2.95 2.92 -6.09
N PHE A 122 1.68 3.22 -5.86
CA PHE A 122 0.68 3.36 -6.90
C PHE A 122 -0.03 4.71 -6.77
N ALA A 123 -0.13 5.42 -7.88
CA ALA A 123 -0.82 6.70 -7.96
C ALA A 123 -2.11 6.60 -8.78
N PRO A 124 -3.13 7.42 -8.49
CA PRO A 124 -4.36 7.48 -9.28
C PRO A 124 -4.08 7.69 -10.77
N ARG A 125 -4.89 7.08 -11.62
CA ARG A 125 -4.85 7.35 -13.06
C ARG A 125 -5.29 8.80 -13.31
N GLY A 126 -4.45 9.60 -13.92
CA GLY A 126 -4.76 11.00 -14.27
C GLY A 126 -4.02 12.05 -13.46
N THR A 127 -3.15 11.67 -12.52
CA THR A 127 -2.23 12.61 -11.85
C THR A 127 -1.02 12.98 -12.71
N SER A 128 -0.94 12.48 -13.95
CA SER A 128 0.06 12.97 -14.89
C SER A 128 -0.27 14.42 -15.21
N SER A 129 0.51 15.34 -14.66
CA SER A 129 0.47 16.76 -14.97
C SER A 129 0.46 16.93 -16.48
N THR A 130 -0.64 17.46 -16.99
CA THR A 130 -0.65 18.04 -18.33
C THR A 130 0.34 19.19 -18.27
N GLU A 131 1.54 18.95 -18.75
CA GLU A 131 2.50 20.00 -19.04
C GLU A 131 1.88 20.88 -20.12
N GLN A 132 1.22 21.95 -19.67
CA GLN A 132 0.80 23.01 -20.57
C GLN A 132 2.06 23.73 -21.03
N SER A 133 2.49 23.35 -22.21
CA SER A 133 3.38 24.18 -23.02
C SER A 133 2.69 25.51 -23.29
N HIS A 134 3.26 26.58 -22.77
CA HIS A 134 3.13 27.94 -23.27
C HIS A 134 4.48 28.45 -23.68
#